data_8d0176b02037478e99fd525c33e94049
#
_entry.id   8d0176b02037478e99fd525c33e94049
#
_cell.length_a   1.000
_cell.length_b   1.000
_cell.length_c   1.000
_cell.angle_alpha   90.00
_cell.angle_beta   90.00
_cell.angle_gamma   90.00
#
_symmetry.space_group_name_H-M   'P 1'
#
loop_
_entity.id
_entity.type
_entity.pdbx_description
1 polymer ?
#
loop_
_entity_poly.entity_id
_entity_poly.type
_entity_poly.pdbx_seq_one_letter_code
_entity_poly.pdbx_strand_id
1 'polypeptide(L)'
;RLSRAVEDPELMMMRARLSRLLSPSLDKDSRDYFSYSAKAAVDAQVRKLRINPGKYQVTTDSAKLPVTIINEFNVDVMVNVEMTPMNTRVVVENFAGVVVPANSKKQLELTLDVIAPGETTIFAQITDATSVDVVPASILQINSTVIDKRVTWFTTGAAILLLLAAVAQSVRRVRKGRKDEI
;
A
#
# COMPACT_ATOMS: atom_id res chain seq x y z
N ARG A 1 -0.49 -13.19 19.75
CA ARG A 1 -1.08 -11.99 19.14
C ARG A 1 -2.25 -12.39 18.21
N LEU A 2 -2.02 -13.24 17.23
CA LEU A 2 -3.06 -13.69 16.28
C LEU A 2 -4.32 -14.22 16.97
N SER A 3 -4.20 -15.01 18.04
CA SER A 3 -5.33 -15.56 18.79
C SER A 3 -6.18 -14.54 19.58
N ARG A 4 -5.81 -13.26 19.55
CA ARG A 4 -6.64 -12.17 20.12
C ARG A 4 -7.54 -11.55 19.07
N ALA A 5 -7.04 -11.50 17.82
CA ALA A 5 -7.78 -10.95 16.69
C ALA A 5 -8.68 -12.00 16.02
N VAL A 6 -8.36 -13.29 16.18
CA VAL A 6 -9.02 -14.41 15.53
C VAL A 6 -9.47 -15.41 16.60
N GLU A 7 -10.76 -15.53 16.83
CA GLU A 7 -11.36 -16.47 17.79
C GLU A 7 -11.55 -17.87 17.16
N ASP A 8 -10.45 -18.46 16.67
CA ASP A 8 -10.46 -19.79 16.08
C ASP A 8 -10.10 -20.84 17.14
N PRO A 9 -10.91 -21.89 17.33
CA PRO A 9 -10.65 -22.98 18.29
C PRO A 9 -9.31 -23.68 18.04
N GLU A 10 -8.87 -23.80 16.77
CA GLU A 10 -7.60 -24.41 16.41
C GLU A 10 -6.41 -23.57 16.93
N LEU A 11 -6.50 -22.24 16.80
CA LEU A 11 -5.49 -21.32 17.38
C LEU A 11 -5.43 -21.38 18.89
N MET A 12 -6.58 -21.55 19.55
CA MET A 12 -6.64 -21.71 21.02
C MET A 12 -5.95 -23.01 21.46
N MET A 13 -6.22 -24.12 20.78
CA MET A 13 -5.55 -25.40 21.04
C MET A 13 -4.04 -25.32 20.75
N MET A 14 -3.63 -24.69 19.68
CA MET A 14 -2.22 -24.46 19.36
C MET A 14 -1.53 -23.67 20.47
N ARG A 15 -2.15 -22.59 20.95
CA ARG A 15 -1.61 -21.78 22.05
C ARG A 15 -1.42 -22.63 23.31
N ALA A 16 -2.39 -23.49 23.64
CA ALA A 16 -2.27 -24.39 24.77
C ALA A 16 -1.16 -25.43 24.60
N ARG A 17 -0.93 -25.93 23.37
CA ARG A 17 0.20 -26.83 23.08
C ARG A 17 1.55 -26.13 23.21
N LEU A 18 1.64 -24.89 22.71
CA LEU A 18 2.87 -24.09 22.78
C LEU A 18 3.25 -23.74 24.23
N SER A 19 2.30 -23.59 25.14
CA SER A 19 2.60 -23.31 26.54
C SER A 19 3.37 -24.47 27.24
N ARG A 20 3.24 -25.71 26.73
CA ARG A 20 4.02 -26.86 27.21
C ARG A 20 5.52 -26.75 26.95
N LEU A 21 5.93 -26.01 25.94
CA LEU A 21 7.35 -25.75 25.65
C LEU A 21 8.04 -24.90 26.73
N LEU A 22 7.26 -24.21 27.55
CA LEU A 22 7.74 -23.45 28.72
C LEU A 22 7.94 -24.31 29.96
N SER A 23 7.65 -25.62 29.87
CA SER A 23 7.84 -26.54 31.01
C SER A 23 9.33 -26.68 31.36
N PRO A 24 9.71 -26.50 32.63
CA PRO A 24 11.08 -26.68 33.08
C PRO A 24 11.56 -28.15 33.03
N SER A 25 10.63 -29.11 32.94
CA SER A 25 10.92 -30.53 32.84
C SER A 25 11.32 -31.01 31.44
N LEU A 26 11.27 -30.13 30.42
CA LEU A 26 11.64 -30.50 29.08
C LEU A 26 13.16 -30.39 28.91
N ASP A 27 13.82 -31.47 28.45
CA ASP A 27 15.23 -31.47 28.13
C ASP A 27 15.54 -30.55 26.91
N LYS A 28 16.80 -30.19 26.77
CA LYS A 28 17.22 -29.19 25.74
C LYS A 28 16.92 -29.68 24.32
N ASP A 29 17.24 -30.92 23.99
CA ASP A 29 17.13 -31.43 22.61
C ASP A 29 15.67 -31.55 22.20
N SER A 30 14.82 -32.04 23.10
CA SER A 30 13.35 -32.07 22.92
C SER A 30 12.79 -30.66 22.77
N ARG A 31 13.26 -29.70 23.54
CA ARG A 31 12.83 -28.29 23.44
C ARG A 31 13.21 -27.68 22.10
N ASP A 32 14.43 -27.90 21.60
CA ASP A 32 14.90 -27.38 20.32
C ASP A 32 14.10 -28.00 19.15
N TYR A 33 13.86 -29.32 19.17
CA TYR A 33 13.06 -30.01 18.17
C TYR A 33 11.60 -29.50 18.14
N PHE A 34 10.94 -29.40 19.30
CA PHE A 34 9.57 -28.92 19.38
C PHE A 34 9.46 -27.43 19.07
N SER A 35 10.47 -26.61 19.40
CA SER A 35 10.45 -25.18 19.07
C SER A 35 10.50 -24.95 17.57
N TYR A 36 11.32 -25.72 16.84
CA TYR A 36 11.39 -25.64 15.38
C TYR A 36 10.06 -26.03 14.69
N SER A 37 9.48 -27.16 15.12
CA SER A 37 8.18 -27.61 14.58
C SER A 37 7.04 -26.66 14.94
N ALA A 38 7.07 -26.10 16.16
CA ALA A 38 6.10 -25.11 16.63
C ALA A 38 6.19 -23.80 15.83
N LYS A 39 7.41 -23.35 15.52
CA LYS A 39 7.61 -22.15 14.68
C LYS A 39 6.99 -22.32 13.32
N ALA A 40 7.26 -23.44 12.64
CA ALA A 40 6.67 -23.73 11.32
C ALA A 40 5.14 -23.74 11.35
N ALA A 41 4.55 -24.35 12.42
CA ALA A 41 3.10 -24.37 12.60
C ALA A 41 2.53 -22.96 12.84
N VAL A 42 3.19 -22.13 13.66
CA VAL A 42 2.80 -20.73 13.90
C VAL A 42 2.88 -19.91 12.61
N ASP A 43 3.97 -20.02 11.88
CA ASP A 43 4.17 -19.32 10.61
C ASP A 43 3.11 -19.69 9.56
N ALA A 44 2.65 -20.96 9.55
CA ALA A 44 1.56 -21.41 8.70
C ALA A 44 0.22 -20.74 9.07
N GLN A 45 -0.08 -20.60 10.37
CA GLN A 45 -1.30 -19.94 10.83
C GLN A 45 -1.25 -18.43 10.59
N VAL A 46 -0.10 -17.78 10.81
CA VAL A 46 0.07 -16.34 10.56
C VAL A 46 -0.18 -15.99 9.10
N ARG A 47 0.17 -16.88 8.17
CA ARG A 47 -0.05 -16.67 6.72
C ARG A 47 -1.51 -16.75 6.29
N LYS A 48 -2.39 -17.33 7.10
CA LYS A 48 -3.83 -17.40 6.81
C LYS A 48 -4.51 -16.03 6.80
N LEU A 49 -3.97 -15.04 7.52
CA LEU A 49 -4.47 -13.67 7.51
C LEU A 49 -3.36 -12.75 6.97
N ARG A 50 -3.61 -12.12 5.84
CA ARG A 50 -2.60 -11.28 5.18
C ARG A 50 -3.22 -10.23 4.28
N ILE A 51 -2.48 -9.17 4.05
CA ILE A 51 -2.77 -8.22 2.97
C ILE A 51 -1.97 -8.66 1.74
N ASN A 52 -2.61 -8.66 0.58
CA ASN A 52 -1.92 -8.98 -0.66
C ASN A 52 -0.95 -7.85 -1.03
N PRO A 53 0.35 -8.12 -1.24
CA PRO A 53 1.28 -7.11 -1.70
C PRO A 53 0.90 -6.63 -3.10
N GLY A 54 1.22 -5.37 -3.43
CA GLY A 54 0.86 -4.80 -4.72
C GLY A 54 1.87 -3.80 -5.23
N LYS A 55 1.84 -3.59 -6.57
CA LYS A 55 2.56 -2.53 -7.25
C LYS A 55 1.56 -1.68 -8.00
N TYR A 56 1.58 -0.38 -7.76
CA TYR A 56 0.62 0.55 -8.33
C TYR A 56 1.33 1.70 -9.02
N GLN A 57 0.79 2.11 -10.15
CA GLN A 57 1.23 3.30 -10.85
C GLN A 57 0.13 4.35 -10.76
N VAL A 58 0.47 5.54 -10.27
CA VAL A 58 -0.46 6.64 -10.03
C VAL A 58 -0.03 7.83 -10.87
N THR A 59 -0.97 8.35 -11.68
CA THR A 59 -0.71 9.48 -12.59
C THR A 59 -1.51 10.73 -12.22
N THR A 60 -2.30 10.66 -11.16
CA THR A 60 -3.18 11.73 -10.66
C THR A 60 -2.77 12.15 -9.26
N ASP A 61 -3.13 13.37 -8.87
CA ASP A 61 -2.86 13.93 -7.53
C ASP A 61 -3.54 13.14 -6.41
N SER A 62 -4.67 12.49 -6.71
CA SER A 62 -5.39 11.58 -5.81
C SER A 62 -5.82 10.34 -6.57
N ALA A 63 -5.72 9.18 -5.92
CA ALA A 63 -6.09 7.89 -6.51
C ALA A 63 -6.74 6.97 -5.46
N LYS A 64 -7.63 6.10 -5.93
CA LYS A 64 -8.18 5.00 -5.15
C LYS A 64 -7.52 3.69 -5.58
N LEU A 65 -6.84 3.04 -4.66
CA LEU A 65 -6.10 1.80 -4.91
C LEU A 65 -6.80 0.62 -4.25
N PRO A 66 -6.97 -0.51 -4.97
CA PRO A 66 -7.55 -1.71 -4.40
C PRO A 66 -6.53 -2.44 -3.51
N VAL A 67 -6.81 -2.52 -2.22
CA VAL A 67 -6.01 -3.31 -1.26
C VAL A 67 -6.84 -4.51 -0.82
N THR A 68 -6.31 -5.71 -1.00
CA THR A 68 -7.03 -6.95 -0.71
C THR A 68 -6.51 -7.60 0.56
N ILE A 69 -7.41 -7.82 1.53
CA ILE A 69 -7.16 -8.62 2.72
C ILE A 69 -7.66 -10.03 2.44
N ILE A 70 -6.87 -11.03 2.82
CA ILE A 70 -7.20 -12.45 2.68
C ILE A 70 -7.34 -13.05 4.07
N ASN A 71 -8.49 -13.67 4.33
CA ASN A 71 -8.78 -14.45 5.51
C ASN A 71 -9.01 -15.91 5.11
N GLU A 72 -8.08 -16.79 5.46
CA GLU A 72 -8.17 -18.24 5.26
C GLU A 72 -8.55 -18.98 6.56
N PHE A 73 -9.01 -18.26 7.59
CA PHE A 73 -9.61 -18.86 8.78
C PHE A 73 -11.07 -19.23 8.52
N ASN A 74 -11.56 -20.23 9.26
CA ASN A 74 -12.95 -20.68 9.20
C ASN A 74 -13.91 -19.78 10.02
N VAL A 75 -13.43 -18.64 10.48
CA VAL A 75 -14.18 -17.65 11.28
C VAL A 75 -14.01 -16.26 10.70
N ASP A 76 -14.99 -15.41 10.90
CA ASP A 76 -14.91 -14.00 10.57
C ASP A 76 -13.84 -13.32 11.43
N VAL A 77 -13.10 -12.39 10.85
CA VAL A 77 -12.03 -11.66 11.54
C VAL A 77 -12.31 -10.18 11.46
N MET A 78 -12.27 -9.50 12.60
CA MET A 78 -12.34 -8.04 12.66
C MET A 78 -10.97 -7.48 13.02
N VAL A 79 -10.45 -6.63 12.14
CA VAL A 79 -9.09 -6.06 12.24
C VAL A 79 -9.06 -4.58 11.88
N ASN A 80 -8.01 -3.91 12.31
CA ASN A 80 -7.63 -2.62 11.79
C ASN A 80 -6.50 -2.79 10.77
N VAL A 81 -6.39 -1.86 9.82
CA VAL A 81 -5.30 -1.84 8.85
C VAL A 81 -4.62 -0.49 8.94
N GLU A 82 -3.38 -0.51 9.38
CA GLU A 82 -2.53 0.67 9.44
C GLU A 82 -1.66 0.75 8.19
N MET A 83 -1.69 1.92 7.55
CA MET A 83 -0.94 2.21 6.34
C MET A 83 0.15 3.22 6.67
N THR A 84 1.41 2.79 6.65
CA THR A 84 2.56 3.64 6.97
C THR A 84 3.42 3.87 5.73
N PRO A 85 3.37 5.06 5.12
CA PRO A 85 4.25 5.39 4.00
C PRO A 85 5.69 5.59 4.50
N MET A 86 6.64 5.10 3.72
CA MET A 86 8.08 5.19 4.03
C MET A 86 8.62 6.62 3.92
N ASN A 87 7.92 7.49 3.18
CA ASN A 87 8.28 8.88 3.00
C ASN A 87 7.04 9.77 2.89
N THR A 88 7.23 11.09 2.91
CA THR A 88 6.16 12.10 2.89
C THR A 88 5.65 12.44 1.49
N ARG A 89 5.96 11.64 0.47
CA ARG A 89 5.50 11.88 -0.92
C ARG A 89 4.03 11.56 -1.11
N VAL A 90 3.49 10.72 -0.26
CA VAL A 90 2.09 10.32 -0.28
C VAL A 90 1.47 10.40 1.12
N VAL A 91 0.19 10.70 1.16
CA VAL A 91 -0.65 10.59 2.35
C VAL A 91 -1.68 9.51 2.10
N VAL A 92 -1.92 8.68 3.11
CA VAL A 92 -2.84 7.54 3.04
C VAL A 92 -3.71 7.50 4.29
N GLU A 93 -4.90 6.91 4.17
CA GLU A 93 -5.82 6.70 5.27
C GLU A 93 -5.67 5.30 5.86
N ASN A 94 -5.96 5.17 7.16
CA ASN A 94 -6.03 3.91 7.87
C ASN A 94 -7.47 3.37 7.87
N PHE A 95 -7.62 2.07 8.03
CA PHE A 95 -8.94 1.43 8.12
C PHE A 95 -9.14 0.84 9.52
N ALA A 96 -10.27 1.15 10.15
CA ALA A 96 -10.63 0.61 11.45
C ALA A 96 -11.88 -0.29 11.34
N GLY A 97 -11.92 -1.34 12.15
CA GLY A 97 -13.09 -2.21 12.27
C GLY A 97 -13.45 -2.96 10.99
N VAL A 98 -12.45 -3.35 10.20
CA VAL A 98 -12.68 -4.10 8.96
C VAL A 98 -13.04 -5.54 9.27
N VAL A 99 -14.26 -5.95 8.96
CA VAL A 99 -14.70 -7.34 9.06
C VAL A 99 -14.38 -8.06 7.75
N VAL A 100 -13.60 -9.14 7.84
CA VAL A 100 -13.27 -10.02 6.71
C VAL A 100 -13.92 -11.38 6.98
N PRO A 101 -14.90 -11.80 6.17
CA PRO A 101 -15.60 -13.07 6.40
C PRO A 101 -14.68 -14.29 6.33
N ALA A 102 -15.14 -15.40 6.94
CA ALA A 102 -14.42 -16.67 6.92
C ALA A 102 -14.11 -17.14 5.49
N ASN A 103 -12.92 -17.68 5.28
CA ASN A 103 -12.46 -18.24 4.00
C ASN A 103 -12.69 -17.31 2.81
N SER A 104 -12.50 -16.00 3.00
CA SER A 104 -12.83 -15.00 1.98
C SER A 104 -11.72 -13.96 1.78
N LYS A 105 -11.93 -13.15 0.75
CA LYS A 105 -11.10 -11.98 0.43
C LYS A 105 -11.97 -10.74 0.50
N LYS A 106 -11.47 -9.69 1.12
CA LYS A 106 -12.14 -8.39 1.15
C LYS A 106 -11.24 -7.35 0.52
N GLN A 107 -11.78 -6.64 -0.46
CA GLN A 107 -11.11 -5.52 -1.09
C GLN A 107 -11.51 -4.23 -0.40
N LEU A 108 -10.53 -3.42 -0.07
CA LEU A 108 -10.66 -2.06 0.45
C LEU A 108 -10.22 -1.07 -0.62
N GLU A 109 -10.85 0.08 -0.67
CA GLU A 109 -10.40 1.20 -1.50
C GLU A 109 -9.52 2.13 -0.65
N LEU A 110 -8.20 2.04 -0.85
CA LEU A 110 -7.25 2.94 -0.21
C LEU A 110 -7.23 4.27 -0.95
N THR A 111 -7.66 5.33 -0.31
CA THR A 111 -7.46 6.70 -0.81
C THR A 111 -6.02 7.10 -0.58
N LEU A 112 -5.35 7.53 -1.65
CA LEU A 112 -3.97 7.94 -1.65
C LEU A 112 -3.86 9.32 -2.28
N ASP A 113 -3.30 10.28 -1.57
CA ASP A 113 -3.01 11.62 -2.06
C ASP A 113 -1.50 11.77 -2.30
N VAL A 114 -1.14 12.19 -3.52
CA VAL A 114 0.26 12.36 -3.95
C VAL A 114 0.68 13.81 -3.72
N ILE A 115 1.64 14.00 -2.82
CA ILE A 115 2.24 15.32 -2.53
C ILE A 115 3.41 15.60 -3.47
N ALA A 116 4.20 14.57 -3.82
CA ALA A 116 5.33 14.71 -4.73
C ALA A 116 5.49 13.45 -5.59
N PRO A 117 5.88 13.60 -6.87
CA PRO A 117 6.14 12.47 -7.75
C PRO A 117 7.34 11.64 -7.29
N GLY A 118 7.34 10.37 -7.67
CA GLY A 118 8.42 9.43 -7.42
C GLY A 118 7.94 8.12 -6.80
N GLU A 119 8.89 7.28 -6.42
CA GLU A 119 8.62 5.98 -5.80
C GLU A 119 8.45 6.13 -4.29
N THR A 120 7.49 5.40 -3.75
CA THR A 120 7.30 5.23 -2.31
C THR A 120 6.83 3.81 -2.00
N THR A 121 7.12 3.38 -0.80
CA THR A 121 6.67 2.10 -0.25
C THR A 121 5.72 2.39 0.90
N ILE A 122 4.58 1.71 0.93
CA ILE A 122 3.64 1.74 2.04
C ILE A 122 3.68 0.38 2.73
N PHE A 123 3.92 0.39 4.03
CA PHE A 123 3.79 -0.78 4.88
C PHE A 123 2.34 -0.89 5.34
N ALA A 124 1.67 -1.93 4.87
CA ALA A 124 0.30 -2.24 5.26
C ALA A 124 0.32 -3.27 6.38
N GLN A 125 -0.05 -2.87 7.59
CA GLN A 125 0.01 -3.67 8.81
C GLN A 125 -1.40 -4.00 9.30
N ILE A 126 -1.66 -5.28 9.60
CA ILE A 126 -2.87 -5.70 10.27
C ILE A 126 -2.65 -5.63 11.77
N THR A 127 -3.49 -4.86 12.46
CA THR A 127 -3.46 -4.71 13.92
C THR A 127 -4.77 -5.19 14.56
N ASP A 128 -4.72 -5.52 15.83
CA ASP A 128 -5.92 -5.80 16.64
C ASP A 128 -6.56 -4.47 17.14
N ALA A 129 -7.65 -4.59 17.89
CA ALA A 129 -8.35 -3.44 18.46
C ALA A 129 -7.48 -2.58 19.42
N THR A 130 -6.33 -3.11 19.86
CA THR A 130 -5.37 -2.42 20.75
C THR A 130 -4.14 -1.90 19.98
N SER A 131 -4.19 -1.81 18.64
CA SER A 131 -3.09 -1.39 17.74
C SER A 131 -1.82 -2.25 17.91
N VAL A 132 -1.99 -3.54 18.23
CA VAL A 132 -0.88 -4.49 18.29
C VAL A 132 -0.82 -5.27 16.99
N ASP A 133 0.36 -5.33 16.38
CA ASP A 133 0.61 -6.09 15.16
C ASP A 133 0.22 -7.56 15.31
N VAL A 134 -0.63 -8.02 14.42
CA VAL A 134 -1.15 -9.39 14.40
C VAL A 134 -0.33 -10.29 13.50
N VAL A 135 0.04 -9.77 12.32
CA VAL A 135 0.77 -10.48 11.26
C VAL A 135 1.89 -9.60 10.72
N PRO A 136 2.86 -10.14 9.98
CA PRO A 136 3.89 -9.34 9.32
C PRO A 136 3.28 -8.33 8.35
N ALA A 137 3.92 -7.15 8.24
CA ALA A 137 3.51 -6.11 7.30
C ALA A 137 3.62 -6.58 5.85
N SER A 138 2.66 -6.18 5.03
CA SER A 138 2.70 -6.33 3.58
C SER A 138 3.21 -5.05 2.92
N ILE A 139 3.87 -5.20 1.78
CA ILE A 139 4.51 -4.10 1.06
C ILE A 139 3.65 -3.72 -0.14
N LEU A 140 3.27 -2.44 -0.22
CA LEU A 140 2.63 -1.82 -1.37
C LEU A 140 3.63 -0.82 -1.99
N GLN A 141 4.04 -1.08 -3.22
CA GLN A 141 4.94 -0.18 -3.97
C GLN A 141 4.11 0.77 -4.81
N ILE A 142 4.33 2.05 -4.63
CA ILE A 142 3.64 3.11 -5.37
C ILE A 142 4.67 3.85 -6.21
N ASN A 143 4.41 3.96 -7.51
CA ASN A 143 5.17 4.81 -8.42
C ASN A 143 4.24 5.91 -8.92
N SER A 144 4.48 7.14 -8.50
CA SER A 144 3.69 8.30 -8.90
C SER A 144 4.42 9.14 -9.94
N THR A 145 3.74 9.37 -11.06
CA THR A 145 4.24 10.18 -12.18
C THR A 145 3.32 11.39 -12.43
N VAL A 146 2.91 12.04 -11.36
CA VAL A 146 2.03 13.22 -11.44
C VAL A 146 2.77 14.34 -12.15
N ILE A 147 2.21 14.79 -13.27
CA ILE A 147 2.72 15.94 -14.01
C ILE A 147 2.07 17.20 -13.44
N ASP A 148 2.88 18.10 -12.88
CA ASP A 148 2.37 19.37 -12.35
C ASP A 148 1.66 20.13 -13.49
N LYS A 149 0.37 20.40 -13.29
CA LYS A 149 -0.46 21.16 -14.25
C LYS A 149 0.15 22.53 -14.58
N ARG A 150 0.93 23.11 -13.65
CA ARG A 150 1.63 24.38 -13.87
C ARG A 150 2.67 24.27 -14.97
N VAL A 151 3.42 23.16 -15.02
CA VAL A 151 4.41 22.91 -16.09
C VAL A 151 3.73 22.81 -17.45
N THR A 152 2.59 22.15 -17.53
CA THR A 152 1.81 22.03 -18.77
C THR A 152 1.30 23.39 -19.24
N TRP A 153 0.81 24.25 -18.34
CA TRP A 153 0.39 25.62 -18.67
C TRP A 153 1.54 26.49 -19.15
N PHE A 154 2.70 26.42 -18.51
CA PHE A 154 3.89 27.17 -18.91
C PHE A 154 4.40 26.75 -20.28
N THR A 155 4.52 25.46 -20.55
CA THR A 155 4.99 24.95 -21.84
C THR A 155 4.02 25.26 -22.97
N THR A 156 2.72 25.08 -22.76
CA THR A 156 1.68 25.40 -23.75
C THR A 156 1.61 26.91 -23.99
N GLY A 157 1.67 27.74 -22.95
CA GLY A 157 1.67 29.18 -23.05
C GLY A 157 2.91 29.73 -23.81
N ALA A 158 4.09 29.19 -23.51
CA ALA A 158 5.32 29.52 -24.20
C ALA A 158 5.27 29.13 -25.68
N ALA A 159 4.74 27.95 -26.01
CA ALA A 159 4.58 27.51 -27.41
C ALA A 159 3.63 28.41 -28.20
N ILE A 160 2.49 28.81 -27.61
CA ILE A 160 1.55 29.74 -28.23
C ILE A 160 2.20 31.12 -28.48
N LEU A 161 2.94 31.66 -27.49
CA LEU A 161 3.65 32.93 -27.62
C LEU A 161 4.70 32.90 -28.74
N LEU A 162 5.48 31.82 -28.83
CA LEU A 162 6.46 31.63 -29.90
C LEU A 162 5.79 31.54 -31.27
N LEU A 163 4.67 30.85 -31.37
CA LEU A 163 3.91 30.73 -32.62
C LEU A 163 3.34 32.09 -33.07
N LEU A 164 2.77 32.86 -32.12
CA LEU A 164 2.29 34.21 -32.40
C LEU A 164 3.44 35.15 -32.83
N ALA A 165 4.61 35.08 -32.20
CA ALA A 165 5.79 35.83 -32.55
C ALA A 165 6.29 35.48 -33.96
N ALA A 166 6.33 34.20 -34.33
CA ALA A 166 6.70 33.72 -35.65
C ALA A 166 5.73 34.21 -36.74
N VAL A 167 4.42 34.16 -36.47
CA VAL A 167 3.40 34.68 -37.38
C VAL A 167 3.54 36.21 -37.56
N ALA A 168 3.71 36.97 -36.48
CA ALA A 168 3.92 38.41 -36.53
C ALA A 168 5.18 38.78 -37.30
N GLN A 169 6.27 38.03 -37.11
CA GLN A 169 7.52 38.23 -37.86
C GLN A 169 7.35 37.91 -39.35
N SER A 170 6.63 36.86 -39.69
CA SER A 170 6.32 36.50 -41.09
C SER A 170 5.50 37.58 -41.79
N VAL A 171 4.44 38.08 -41.14
CA VAL A 171 3.61 39.18 -41.65
C VAL A 171 4.41 40.46 -41.83
N ARG A 172 5.30 40.76 -40.88
CA ARG A 172 6.20 41.95 -40.98
C ARG A 172 7.16 41.83 -42.16
N ARG A 173 7.69 40.64 -42.43
CA ARG A 173 8.60 40.38 -43.56
C ARG A 173 7.89 40.53 -44.90
N VAL A 174 6.69 40.00 -45.03
CA VAL A 174 5.87 40.13 -46.25
C VAL A 174 5.47 41.60 -46.52
N ARG A 175 5.10 42.37 -45.48
CA ARG A 175 4.76 43.77 -45.59
C ARG A 175 5.95 44.65 -46.01
N LYS A 176 7.18 44.30 -45.57
CA LYS A 176 8.39 45.04 -45.92
C LYS A 176 8.81 44.79 -47.36
N GLY A 177 8.74 43.56 -47.87
CA GLY A 177 9.05 43.20 -49.23
C GLY A 177 8.09 43.86 -50.28
N ARG A 178 6.88 44.22 -49.88
CA ARG A 178 5.89 44.85 -50.77
C ARG A 178 6.06 46.38 -50.89
N LYS A 179 6.91 47.01 -50.07
CA LYS A 179 7.22 48.44 -50.12
C LYS A 179 8.43 48.79 -51.02
N ASP A 180 9.23 47.79 -51.38
CA ASP A 180 10.44 47.97 -52.19
C ASP A 180 10.18 47.70 -53.67
N GLU A 181 8.92 47.49 -54.11
CA GLU A 181 8.50 47.28 -55.51
C GLU A 181 7.63 48.40 -56.05
N ILE A 182 7.68 49.65 -55.48
CA ILE A 182 7.00 50.85 -56.05
C ILE A 182 8.02 51.93 -56.27
#